data_daf72b120126c85e510547360f26382f
#
_entry.id   daf72b120126c85e510547360f26382f
#
_cell.length_a   1.000
_cell.length_b   1.000
_cell.length_c   1.000
_cell.angle_alpha   90.00
_cell.angle_beta   90.00
_cell.angle_gamma   90.00
#
_symmetry.space_group_name_H-M   'P 1'
#
loop_
_entity.id
_entity.type
_entity.pdbx_description
1 polymer ?
#
loop_
_entity_poly.entity_id
_entity_poly.type
_entity_poly.pdbx_seq_one_letter_code
_entity_poly.pdbx_strand_id
1 'polypeptide(L)'
;FGMWCIMCSPLLIGCDMNTIPDFSLKLLKNKELIALNQDVLGLQAHVVQHENESYVLVKDIEQKRGLTRAVALYNPSDQPCDFIVPFETLELGGEVKVRDLIKQEDLGKMKGEIRQTVQPHSVLICKVKAEKRLEPVCYEAEWAYLPCYDDLGKKSKPIVYVPDADCSGKMKISRLGGREENFA
;
A
#
# COMPACT_ATOMS: atom_id res chain seq x y z
N PHE A 1 -5.30 3.96 13.49
CA PHE A 1 -6.45 4.34 12.65
C PHE A 1 -6.03 4.55 11.19
N GLY A 2 -5.00 5.37 10.91
CA GLY A 2 -4.52 5.62 9.54
C GLY A 2 -4.21 4.35 8.76
N MET A 3 -3.54 3.37 9.38
CA MET A 3 -3.27 2.07 8.76
C MET A 3 -4.56 1.31 8.42
N TRP A 4 -5.57 1.33 9.27
CA TRP A 4 -6.87 0.73 8.94
C TRP A 4 -7.52 1.41 7.73
N CYS A 5 -7.38 2.73 7.64
CA CYS A 5 -7.94 3.48 6.52
C CYS A 5 -7.26 3.15 5.19
N ILE A 6 -5.93 3.05 5.14
CA ILE A 6 -5.22 2.74 3.89
C ILE A 6 -5.40 1.27 3.48
N MET A 7 -5.63 0.38 4.45
CA MET A 7 -5.91 -1.04 4.23
C MET A 7 -7.39 -1.34 3.94
N CYS A 8 -8.26 -0.33 3.82
CA CYS A 8 -9.71 -0.52 3.65
C CYS A 8 -10.35 -1.45 4.66
N SER A 9 -9.82 -1.47 5.88
CA SER A 9 -10.38 -2.29 6.96
C SER A 9 -11.72 -1.72 7.43
N PRO A 10 -12.67 -2.56 7.86
CA PRO A 10 -13.91 -2.08 8.48
C PRO A 10 -13.63 -1.18 9.68
N LEU A 11 -14.25 -0.01 9.72
CA LEU A 11 -14.10 0.96 10.80
C LEU A 11 -15.25 0.78 11.80
N LEU A 12 -15.01 -0.04 12.83
CA LEU A 12 -15.97 -0.31 13.90
C LEU A 12 -15.45 0.30 15.22
N ILE A 13 -16.26 1.14 15.85
CA ILE A 13 -15.94 1.76 17.13
C ILE A 13 -16.35 0.80 18.25
N GLY A 14 -15.38 0.37 19.06
CA GLY A 14 -15.58 -0.52 20.20
C GLY A 14 -15.27 0.11 21.56
N CYS A 15 -15.20 1.45 21.64
CA CYS A 15 -14.91 2.18 22.89
C CYS A 15 -16.17 2.86 23.46
N ASP A 16 -16.11 3.21 24.74
CA ASP A 16 -17.12 4.08 25.36
C ASP A 16 -16.98 5.51 24.82
N MET A 17 -17.99 5.96 24.09
CA MET A 17 -18.02 7.28 23.48
C MET A 17 -18.07 8.44 24.48
N ASN A 18 -18.44 8.18 25.76
CA ASN A 18 -18.49 9.22 26.80
C ASN A 18 -17.11 9.52 27.38
N THR A 19 -16.19 8.56 27.27
CA THR A 19 -14.85 8.67 27.87
C THR A 19 -13.72 8.74 26.85
N ILE A 20 -14.06 8.81 25.55
CA ILE A 20 -13.06 8.86 24.48
C ILE A 20 -12.22 10.14 24.56
N PRO A 21 -10.88 10.08 24.56
CA PRO A 21 -10.02 11.25 24.53
C PRO A 21 -10.24 12.14 23.30
N ASP A 22 -10.18 13.44 23.46
CA ASP A 22 -10.38 14.41 22.36
C ASP A 22 -9.48 14.15 21.16
N PHE A 23 -8.23 13.77 21.38
CA PHE A 23 -7.31 13.39 20.31
C PHE A 23 -7.85 12.21 19.48
N SER A 24 -8.32 11.15 20.14
CA SER A 24 -8.87 9.98 19.47
C SER A 24 -10.15 10.34 18.73
N LEU A 25 -11.02 11.13 19.35
CA LEU A 25 -12.25 11.60 18.73
C LEU A 25 -11.98 12.46 17.48
N LYS A 26 -10.98 13.36 17.55
CA LYS A 26 -10.56 14.16 16.40
C LYS A 26 -10.03 13.28 15.26
N LEU A 27 -9.23 12.26 15.58
CA LEU A 27 -8.71 11.32 14.60
C LEU A 27 -9.82 10.49 13.95
N LEU A 28 -10.77 9.98 14.73
CA LEU A 28 -11.92 9.22 14.22
C LEU A 28 -12.86 10.06 13.35
N LYS A 29 -12.92 11.38 13.57
CA LYS A 29 -13.70 12.32 12.76
C LYS A 29 -12.92 12.88 11.55
N ASN A 30 -11.70 12.43 11.30
CA ASN A 30 -10.90 12.91 10.18
C ASN A 30 -11.52 12.46 8.85
N LYS A 31 -12.14 13.43 8.16
CA LYS A 31 -12.88 13.17 6.92
C LYS A 31 -11.97 12.67 5.78
N GLU A 32 -10.71 13.09 5.75
CA GLU A 32 -9.78 12.68 4.71
C GLU A 32 -9.34 11.22 4.88
N LEU A 33 -9.10 10.78 6.11
CA LEU A 33 -8.83 9.37 6.41
C LEU A 33 -10.05 8.48 6.17
N ILE A 34 -11.24 8.95 6.53
CA ILE A 34 -12.49 8.23 6.26
C ILE A 34 -12.70 8.10 4.74
N ALA A 35 -12.50 9.19 3.98
CA ALA A 35 -12.61 9.16 2.53
C ALA A 35 -11.59 8.21 1.89
N LEU A 36 -10.36 8.13 2.43
CA LEU A 36 -9.36 7.16 2.00
C LEU A 36 -9.81 5.71 2.24
N ASN A 37 -10.44 5.44 3.38
CA ASN A 37 -10.98 4.11 3.70
C ASN A 37 -12.14 3.74 2.78
N GLN A 38 -12.99 4.71 2.46
CA GLN A 38 -14.20 4.52 1.67
C GLN A 38 -14.01 4.86 0.18
N ASP A 39 -12.77 4.86 -0.29
CA ASP A 39 -12.47 5.09 -1.70
C ASP A 39 -13.17 4.07 -2.60
N VAL A 40 -13.72 4.56 -3.72
CA VAL A 40 -14.57 3.78 -4.63
C VAL A 40 -13.90 2.54 -5.22
N LEU A 41 -12.56 2.50 -5.26
CA LEU A 41 -11.82 1.34 -5.76
C LEU A 41 -11.78 0.18 -4.75
N GLY A 42 -11.98 0.45 -3.46
CA GLY A 42 -11.94 -0.57 -2.40
C GLY A 42 -10.61 -1.31 -2.30
N LEU A 43 -9.52 -0.75 -2.84
CA LEU A 43 -8.21 -1.41 -2.87
C LEU A 43 -7.52 -1.33 -1.50
N GLN A 44 -6.89 -2.43 -1.12
CA GLN A 44 -5.91 -2.45 -0.03
C GLN A 44 -4.55 -1.95 -0.53
N ALA A 45 -3.80 -1.29 0.35
CA ALA A 45 -2.42 -0.92 0.02
C ALA A 45 -1.51 -2.16 0.05
N HIS A 46 -0.50 -2.14 -0.80
CA HIS A 46 0.55 -3.15 -0.83
C HIS A 46 1.92 -2.51 -0.51
N VAL A 47 2.84 -3.31 -0.01
CA VAL A 47 4.20 -2.88 0.32
C VAL A 47 5.02 -2.73 -0.95
N VAL A 48 5.67 -1.58 -1.11
CA VAL A 48 6.58 -1.30 -2.25
C VAL A 48 8.03 -1.10 -1.83
N GLN A 49 8.27 -0.86 -0.53
CA GLN A 49 9.60 -0.76 0.05
C GLN A 49 9.56 -1.26 1.49
N HIS A 50 10.54 -2.05 1.89
CA HIS A 50 10.70 -2.56 3.25
C HIS A 50 12.18 -2.56 3.62
N GLU A 51 12.54 -1.77 4.61
CA GLU A 51 13.90 -1.66 5.13
C GLU A 51 13.85 -1.57 6.66
N ASN A 52 14.69 -2.35 7.34
CA ASN A 52 14.89 -2.26 8.81
C ASN A 52 13.57 -2.12 9.61
N GLU A 53 12.62 -3.02 9.40
CA GLU A 53 11.28 -3.02 10.02
C GLU A 53 10.35 -1.89 9.56
N SER A 54 10.79 -0.94 8.75
CA SER A 54 9.96 0.13 8.21
C SER A 54 9.32 -0.27 6.87
N TYR A 55 8.13 0.26 6.60
CA TYR A 55 7.33 -0.14 5.43
C TYR A 55 6.80 1.08 4.69
N VAL A 56 6.94 1.06 3.37
CA VAL A 56 6.23 1.97 2.47
C VAL A 56 5.11 1.19 1.79
N LEU A 57 3.88 1.63 2.01
CA LEU A 57 2.71 1.03 1.38
C LEU A 57 2.07 2.02 0.43
N VAL A 58 1.49 1.51 -0.65
CA VAL A 58 0.84 2.34 -1.66
C VAL A 58 -0.43 1.68 -2.18
N LYS A 59 -1.41 2.48 -2.55
CA LYS A 59 -2.58 2.06 -3.33
C LYS A 59 -3.05 3.15 -4.28
N ASP A 60 -3.71 2.75 -5.34
CA ASP A 60 -4.46 3.68 -6.18
C ASP A 60 -5.71 4.16 -5.44
N ILE A 61 -6.09 5.40 -5.64
CA ILE A 61 -7.34 6.00 -5.16
C ILE A 61 -8.00 6.80 -6.28
N GLU A 62 -9.31 6.97 -6.20
CA GLU A 62 -10.13 7.68 -7.18
C GLU A 62 -10.22 6.95 -8.54
N GLN A 63 -9.10 6.55 -9.13
CA GLN A 63 -9.04 5.87 -10.42
C GLN A 63 -7.91 4.85 -10.44
N LYS A 64 -8.21 3.62 -10.88
CA LYS A 64 -7.20 2.56 -11.07
C LYS A 64 -6.16 3.02 -12.10
N ARG A 65 -4.86 2.92 -11.73
CA ARG A 65 -3.72 3.42 -12.51
C ARG A 65 -3.81 4.93 -12.82
N GLY A 66 -4.54 5.68 -11.98
CA GLY A 66 -4.63 7.13 -12.08
C GLY A 66 -3.37 7.86 -11.60
N LEU A 67 -3.43 9.18 -11.63
CA LEU A 67 -2.34 10.06 -11.19
C LEU A 67 -2.32 10.28 -9.68
N THR A 68 -3.36 9.82 -8.97
CA THR A 68 -3.53 10.00 -7.54
C THR A 68 -3.34 8.68 -6.82
N ARG A 69 -2.47 8.65 -5.82
CA ARG A 69 -2.22 7.49 -4.96
C ARG A 69 -2.27 7.88 -3.48
N ALA A 70 -2.56 6.90 -2.64
CA ALA A 70 -2.32 7.00 -1.21
C ALA A 70 -1.05 6.25 -0.85
N VAL A 71 -0.25 6.85 0.03
CA VAL A 71 1.04 6.31 0.48
C VAL A 71 1.06 6.33 2.00
N ALA A 72 1.51 5.23 2.60
CA ALA A 72 1.79 5.15 4.03
C ALA A 72 3.30 4.92 4.25
N LEU A 73 3.91 5.75 5.10
CA LEU A 73 5.25 5.54 5.64
C LEU A 73 5.05 5.04 7.07
N TYR A 74 5.23 3.74 7.29
CA TYR A 74 4.92 3.09 8.56
C TYR A 74 6.19 2.68 9.29
N ASN A 75 6.35 3.20 10.49
CA ASN A 75 7.45 2.89 11.40
C ASN A 75 6.93 2.16 12.65
N PRO A 76 6.98 0.83 12.72
CA PRO A 76 6.62 0.06 13.91
C PRO A 76 7.74 -0.02 14.96
N SER A 77 8.96 0.41 14.64
CA SER A 77 10.12 0.27 15.52
C SER A 77 10.10 1.26 16.70
N ASP A 78 10.99 1.02 17.66
CA ASP A 78 11.19 1.88 18.85
C ASP A 78 12.05 3.13 18.59
N GLN A 79 12.56 3.29 17.36
CA GLN A 79 13.41 4.42 16.99
C GLN A 79 12.79 5.23 15.85
N PRO A 80 13.04 6.54 15.76
CA PRO A 80 12.67 7.33 14.60
C PRO A 80 13.29 6.76 13.33
N CYS A 81 12.54 6.76 12.24
CA CYS A 81 12.98 6.24 10.95
C CYS A 81 12.90 7.34 9.87
N ASP A 82 13.99 7.53 9.15
CA ASP A 82 14.05 8.42 8.00
C ASP A 82 13.66 7.66 6.74
N PHE A 83 12.57 8.07 6.12
CA PHE A 83 12.11 7.53 4.86
C PHE A 83 12.62 8.37 3.69
N ILE A 84 13.23 7.68 2.73
CA ILE A 84 13.58 8.23 1.42
C ILE A 84 12.85 7.36 0.39
N VAL A 85 11.83 7.93 -0.24
CA VAL A 85 10.96 7.18 -1.16
C VAL A 85 10.98 7.85 -2.53
N PRO A 86 11.72 7.30 -3.50
CA PRO A 86 11.70 7.77 -4.87
C PRO A 86 10.28 7.68 -5.44
N PHE A 87 9.84 8.70 -6.19
CA PHE A 87 8.52 8.65 -6.82
C PHE A 87 8.40 7.53 -7.85
N GLU A 88 9.50 7.08 -8.42
CA GLU A 88 9.54 5.91 -9.32
C GLU A 88 9.09 4.63 -8.60
N THR A 89 9.48 4.43 -7.34
CA THR A 89 8.99 3.31 -6.49
C THR A 89 7.47 3.36 -6.32
N LEU A 90 6.91 4.56 -6.37
CA LEU A 90 5.47 4.78 -6.33
C LEU A 90 4.83 4.80 -7.73
N GLU A 91 5.57 4.43 -8.78
CA GLU A 91 5.14 4.52 -10.19
C GLU A 91 4.66 5.93 -10.59
N LEU A 92 5.25 6.96 -10.04
CA LEU A 92 4.90 8.34 -10.25
C LEU A 92 6.07 9.12 -10.83
N GLY A 93 5.79 10.08 -11.70
CA GLY A 93 6.80 10.92 -12.32
C GLY A 93 6.36 12.37 -12.49
N GLY A 94 7.35 13.23 -12.76
CA GLY A 94 7.15 14.66 -12.82
C GLY A 94 7.12 15.31 -11.44
N GLU A 95 6.40 16.40 -11.31
CA GLU A 95 6.15 17.07 -10.04
C GLU A 95 4.97 16.39 -9.32
N VAL A 96 5.13 16.13 -8.03
CA VAL A 96 4.14 15.43 -7.20
C VAL A 96 3.68 16.35 -6.08
N LYS A 97 2.37 16.60 -6.00
CA LYS A 97 1.74 17.27 -4.86
C LYS A 97 1.54 16.26 -3.76
N VAL A 98 1.95 16.62 -2.54
CA VAL A 98 1.88 15.75 -1.37
C VAL A 98 1.04 16.41 -0.28
N ARG A 99 0.07 15.67 0.27
CA ARG A 99 -0.78 16.12 1.36
C ARG A 99 -0.79 15.10 2.49
N ASP A 100 -0.50 15.54 3.70
CA ASP A 100 -0.63 14.75 4.93
C ASP A 100 -2.12 14.67 5.31
N LEU A 101 -2.68 13.46 5.27
CA LEU A 101 -4.11 13.22 5.57
C LEU A 101 -4.38 13.17 7.07
N ILE A 102 -3.37 12.87 7.91
CA ILE A 102 -3.53 12.84 9.36
C ILE A 102 -3.60 14.27 9.90
N LYS A 103 -2.66 15.12 9.50
CA LYS A 103 -2.61 16.53 9.89
C LYS A 103 -3.55 17.42 9.06
N GLN A 104 -4.00 16.93 7.90
CA GLN A 104 -4.79 17.68 6.93
C GLN A 104 -4.03 18.90 6.37
N GLU A 105 -2.74 18.74 6.12
CA GLU A 105 -1.83 19.79 5.69
C GLU A 105 -1.22 19.45 4.33
N ASP A 106 -1.08 20.48 3.47
CA ASP A 106 -0.34 20.35 2.23
C ASP A 106 1.16 20.46 2.50
N LEU A 107 1.92 19.41 2.15
CA LEU A 107 3.37 19.38 2.25
C LEU A 107 4.06 20.01 1.03
N GLY A 108 3.25 20.49 0.08
CA GLY A 108 3.72 21.18 -1.12
C GLY A 108 3.96 20.25 -2.31
N LYS A 109 4.76 20.75 -3.25
CA LYS A 109 5.15 20.06 -4.46
C LYS A 109 6.59 19.58 -4.32
N MET A 110 6.82 18.32 -4.69
CA MET A 110 8.12 17.66 -4.58
C MET A 110 8.53 17.07 -5.92
N LYS A 111 9.84 16.91 -6.14
CA LYS A 111 10.42 16.25 -7.31
C LYS A 111 11.38 15.17 -6.85
N GLY A 112 11.38 14.05 -7.56
CA GLY A 112 12.30 12.95 -7.32
C GLY A 112 11.87 12.01 -6.21
N GLU A 113 11.67 12.50 -5.00
CA GLU A 113 11.40 11.65 -3.83
C GLU A 113 10.65 12.37 -2.70
N ILE A 114 10.08 11.58 -1.79
CA ILE A 114 9.60 12.04 -0.49
C ILE A 114 10.68 11.75 0.54
N ARG A 115 11.05 12.77 1.33
CA ARG A 115 11.91 12.61 2.51
C ARG A 115 11.14 13.01 3.75
N GLN A 116 10.97 12.06 4.69
CA GLN A 116 10.24 12.30 5.94
C GLN A 116 10.78 11.45 7.07
N THR A 117 10.89 12.04 8.26
CA THR A 117 11.17 11.31 9.49
C THR A 117 9.85 10.91 10.14
N VAL A 118 9.65 9.64 10.39
CA VAL A 118 8.46 9.09 11.08
C VAL A 118 8.87 8.63 12.47
N GLN A 119 8.16 9.11 13.49
CA GLN A 119 8.42 8.78 14.89
C GLN A 119 8.15 7.29 15.18
N PRO A 120 8.68 6.74 16.29
CA PRO A 120 8.38 5.38 16.72
C PRO A 120 6.89 5.09 16.78
N HIS A 121 6.48 3.87 16.41
CA HIS A 121 5.11 3.37 16.45
C HIS A 121 4.10 4.29 15.73
N SER A 122 4.56 4.97 14.69
CA SER A 122 3.78 5.99 13.98
C SER A 122 3.67 5.69 12.49
N VAL A 123 2.76 6.38 11.86
CA VAL A 123 2.57 6.35 10.41
C VAL A 123 2.31 7.75 9.88
N LEU A 124 2.87 8.06 8.73
CA LEU A 124 2.48 9.21 7.91
C LEU A 124 1.62 8.69 6.76
N ILE A 125 0.41 9.21 6.60
CA ILE A 125 -0.49 8.88 5.50
C ILE A 125 -0.58 10.07 4.57
N CYS A 126 -0.13 9.89 3.33
CA CYS A 126 -0.17 10.94 2.32
C CYS A 126 -1.11 10.60 1.16
N LYS A 127 -1.82 11.62 0.67
CA LYS A 127 -2.36 11.65 -0.68
C LYS A 127 -1.32 12.31 -1.59
N VAL A 128 -0.93 11.61 -2.65
CA VAL A 128 0.04 12.10 -3.63
C VAL A 128 -0.61 12.20 -4.99
N LYS A 129 -0.39 13.30 -5.70
CA LYS A 129 -0.89 13.51 -7.05
C LYS A 129 0.23 13.96 -7.97
N ALA A 130 0.55 13.14 -8.97
CA ALA A 130 1.63 13.35 -9.91
C ALA A 130 1.16 13.94 -11.24
N GLU A 131 2.11 14.42 -12.04
CA GLU A 131 1.88 14.83 -13.42
C GLU A 131 1.84 13.64 -14.38
N LYS A 132 2.55 12.55 -14.03
CA LYS A 132 2.67 11.36 -14.88
C LYS A 132 2.52 10.10 -14.03
N ARG A 133 1.85 9.08 -14.59
CA ARG A 133 1.93 7.70 -14.12
C ARG A 133 3.01 6.98 -14.91
N LEU A 134 3.92 6.34 -14.19
CA LEU A 134 4.95 5.50 -14.78
C LEU A 134 4.45 4.05 -14.88
N GLU A 135 4.97 3.33 -15.86
CA GLU A 135 4.78 1.88 -15.91
C GLU A 135 5.69 1.20 -14.88
N PRO A 136 5.21 0.15 -14.21
CA PRO A 136 6.07 -0.63 -13.33
C PRO A 136 7.24 -1.20 -14.12
N VAL A 137 8.44 -1.10 -13.54
CA VAL A 137 9.65 -1.71 -14.11
C VAL A 137 9.64 -3.22 -13.90
N CYS A 138 8.98 -3.68 -12.83
CA CYS A 138 8.86 -5.08 -12.48
C CYS A 138 7.39 -5.44 -12.20
N TYR A 139 6.94 -6.56 -12.77
CA TYR A 139 5.65 -7.14 -12.47
C TYR A 139 5.88 -8.42 -11.70
N GLU A 140 5.60 -8.38 -10.40
CA GLU A 140 5.69 -9.57 -9.55
C GLU A 140 4.57 -10.55 -9.95
N ALA A 141 4.93 -11.77 -10.27
CA ALA A 141 3.99 -12.79 -10.72
C ALA A 141 2.95 -13.14 -9.64
N GLU A 142 3.32 -13.02 -8.38
CA GLU A 142 2.46 -13.25 -7.22
C GLU A 142 1.36 -12.20 -7.06
N TRP A 143 1.43 -11.07 -7.76
CA TRP A 143 0.35 -10.06 -7.80
C TRP A 143 -0.68 -10.36 -8.89
N ALA A 144 -0.38 -11.34 -9.76
CA ALA A 144 -1.34 -11.75 -10.77
C ALA A 144 -2.55 -12.45 -10.12
N TYR A 145 -3.73 -12.20 -10.66
CA TYR A 145 -4.89 -13.01 -10.32
C TYR A 145 -4.67 -14.42 -10.89
N LEU A 146 -4.50 -15.37 -9.99
CA LEU A 146 -4.42 -16.78 -10.36
C LEU A 146 -5.81 -17.38 -10.20
N PRO A 147 -6.49 -17.70 -11.30
CA PRO A 147 -7.77 -18.37 -11.21
C PRO A 147 -7.59 -19.71 -10.49
N CYS A 148 -8.55 -20.04 -9.64
CA CYS A 148 -8.59 -21.33 -8.99
C CYS A 148 -8.92 -22.38 -10.09
N TYR A 149 -7.97 -23.24 -10.42
CA TYR A 149 -8.11 -24.25 -11.48
C TYR A 149 -8.90 -25.48 -11.05
N ASP A 150 -9.83 -25.34 -10.10
CA ASP A 150 -10.74 -26.43 -9.75
C ASP A 150 -11.59 -26.89 -10.94
N ASP A 151 -11.73 -26.03 -11.98
CA ASP A 151 -12.53 -26.33 -13.18
C ASP A 151 -11.76 -27.09 -14.27
N LEU A 152 -10.44 -27.22 -14.17
CA LEU A 152 -9.61 -27.86 -15.20
C LEU A 152 -9.41 -29.38 -15.02
N GLY A 153 -10.22 -30.01 -14.18
CA GLY A 153 -10.26 -31.47 -14.04
C GLY A 153 -9.50 -32.00 -12.82
N LYS A 154 -10.01 -33.07 -12.27
CA LYS A 154 -9.77 -33.72 -10.97
C LYS A 154 -8.31 -34.14 -10.62
N LYS A 155 -7.30 -33.70 -11.34
CA LYS A 155 -5.91 -34.11 -11.14
C LYS A 155 -4.89 -32.98 -11.01
N SER A 156 -5.28 -31.72 -11.16
CA SER A 156 -4.35 -30.60 -11.01
C SER A 156 -4.20 -30.21 -9.54
N LYS A 157 -2.97 -30.13 -9.08
CA LYS A 157 -2.70 -29.52 -7.76
C LYS A 157 -2.89 -28.02 -7.88
N PRO A 158 -3.48 -27.34 -6.88
CA PRO A 158 -3.68 -25.89 -6.93
C PRO A 158 -2.35 -25.16 -7.06
N ILE A 159 -2.37 -24.05 -7.79
CA ILE A 159 -1.27 -23.09 -7.81
C ILE A 159 -1.09 -22.56 -6.39
N VAL A 160 0.13 -22.48 -5.92
CA VAL A 160 0.44 -22.01 -4.56
C VAL A 160 1.54 -20.97 -4.58
N TYR A 161 1.43 -20.03 -3.64
CA TYR A 161 2.50 -19.12 -3.32
C TYR A 161 3.45 -19.80 -2.33
N VAL A 162 4.74 -19.76 -2.61
CA VAL A 162 5.77 -20.37 -1.78
C VAL A 162 6.78 -19.30 -1.39
N PRO A 163 7.11 -19.15 -0.10
CA PRO A 163 8.20 -18.27 0.32
C PRO A 163 9.51 -18.65 -0.36
N ASP A 164 10.21 -17.65 -0.91
CA ASP A 164 11.50 -17.81 -1.54
C ASP A 164 12.35 -16.56 -1.34
N ALA A 165 13.42 -16.69 -0.57
CA ALA A 165 14.30 -15.58 -0.21
C ALA A 165 15.07 -14.99 -1.41
N ASP A 166 15.21 -15.73 -2.48
CA ASP A 166 15.95 -15.31 -3.68
C ASP A 166 15.07 -14.50 -4.65
N CYS A 167 13.74 -14.54 -4.47
CA CYS A 167 12.83 -13.75 -5.26
C CYS A 167 12.73 -12.30 -4.74
N SER A 168 12.52 -11.32 -5.64
CA SER A 168 12.37 -9.90 -5.30
C SER A 168 11.25 -9.64 -4.29
N GLY A 169 10.08 -10.26 -4.48
CA GLY A 169 8.94 -10.20 -3.57
C GLY A 169 9.00 -11.18 -2.40
N LYS A 170 10.12 -11.94 -2.23
CA LYS A 170 10.28 -13.00 -1.23
C LYS A 170 9.26 -14.14 -1.34
N MET A 171 8.58 -14.21 -2.44
CA MET A 171 7.58 -15.22 -2.78
C MET A 171 7.80 -15.69 -4.22
N LYS A 172 7.40 -16.90 -4.52
CA LYS A 172 7.28 -17.40 -5.88
C LYS A 172 5.98 -18.15 -6.08
N ILE A 173 5.51 -18.17 -7.31
CA ILE A 173 4.39 -19.01 -7.70
C ILE A 173 4.94 -20.39 -8.03
N SER A 174 4.32 -21.41 -7.46
CA SER A 174 4.66 -22.80 -7.71
C SER A 174 3.44 -23.54 -8.27
N ARG A 175 3.71 -24.62 -8.97
CA ARG A 175 2.68 -25.47 -9.59
C ARG A 175 1.84 -24.75 -10.64
N LEU A 176 2.46 -23.90 -11.43
CA LEU A 176 1.85 -23.33 -12.65
C LEU A 176 1.53 -24.43 -13.69
N GLY A 177 1.30 -25.63 -13.23
CA GLY A 177 1.16 -26.88 -13.88
C GLY A 177 0.55 -26.85 -15.26
N GLY A 178 1.38 -26.91 -16.27
CA GLY A 178 1.07 -27.51 -17.55
C GLY A 178 1.68 -28.90 -17.59
N ARG A 179 1.27 -29.73 -18.50
CA ARG A 179 2.03 -30.92 -18.85
C ARG A 179 3.41 -30.47 -19.33
N GLU A 180 4.46 -31.20 -19.00
CA GLU A 180 5.87 -30.92 -19.37
C GLU A 180 6.08 -30.59 -20.86
N GLU A 181 5.13 -30.89 -21.70
CA GLU A 181 5.15 -30.69 -23.16
C GLU A 181 4.79 -29.25 -23.61
N ASN A 182 4.40 -28.35 -22.73
CA ASN A 182 3.86 -27.03 -23.09
C ASN A 182 4.75 -25.83 -22.69
N PHE A 183 5.96 -26.06 -22.20
CA PHE A 183 6.92 -25.00 -21.89
C PHE A 183 8.26 -25.30 -22.58
N ALA A 184 8.30 -25.03 -23.88
CA ALA A 184 9.52 -24.90 -24.64
C ALA A 184 9.72 -23.44 -25.03
#